data_fcba439415f90a1502cd166ee27dc1cc
#
_entry.id   fcba439415f90a1502cd166ee27dc1cc
#
_cell.length_a   1.000
_cell.length_b   1.000
_cell.length_c   1.000
_cell.angle_alpha   90.00
_cell.angle_beta   90.00
_cell.angle_gamma   90.00
#
_symmetry.space_group_name_H-M   'P 1'
#
loop_
_entity.id
_entity.type
_entity.pdbx_description
1 polymer ?
#
loop_
_entity_poly.entity_id
_entity_poly.type
_entity_poly.pdbx_seq_one_letter_code
_entity_poly.pdbx_strand_id
1 'polypeptide(L)'
;MTNHKILLVDDDHDVLEMLLSIFRRARYTNLITATSGAEALRIWQEEHPSMIVLDVMMPDMDGFSVLKEIRRTSRVPVLMLTARGEAEDHIEGLEIGADDYLAKPFLPKELLLRIGAILNRAYPKQNETVELAGATVDIANAEVWKHGEKQTLTAKEMQLFEKLYQNAGRIVTTGILCETICGEFWQGYESTLSTHIRHLREKIEENPSKPVSLVTVKGLGYRLNLKEVSP
;
A
#
# COMPACT_ATOMS: atom_id res chain seq x y z
N MET A 1 -4.79 5.79 -2.10
CA MET A 1 -5.84 5.11 -1.33
C MET A 1 -5.98 3.70 -1.88
N THR A 2 -5.76 2.69 -1.09
CA THR A 2 -5.91 1.29 -1.53
C THR A 2 -7.39 0.97 -1.63
N ASN A 3 -7.87 0.79 -2.86
CA ASN A 3 -9.29 0.47 -3.14
C ASN A 3 -9.58 -1.04 -3.00
N HIS A 4 -8.75 -1.76 -2.22
CA HIS A 4 -8.95 -3.18 -1.99
C HIS A 4 -10.19 -3.41 -1.13
N LYS A 5 -11.10 -4.25 -1.63
CA LYS A 5 -12.27 -4.72 -0.89
C LYS A 5 -11.81 -5.82 0.07
N ILE A 6 -12.00 -5.63 1.37
CA ILE A 6 -11.55 -6.56 2.41
C ILE A 6 -12.77 -7.11 3.15
N LEU A 7 -12.88 -8.43 3.20
CA LEU A 7 -13.88 -9.14 3.98
C LEU A 7 -13.28 -9.49 5.36
N LEU A 8 -13.93 -9.05 6.43
CA LEU A 8 -13.60 -9.34 7.82
C LEU A 8 -14.60 -10.35 8.36
N VAL A 9 -14.12 -11.47 8.88
CA VAL A 9 -14.95 -12.59 9.33
C VAL A 9 -14.60 -12.97 10.76
N ASP A 10 -15.56 -12.85 11.66
CA ASP A 10 -15.46 -13.21 13.07
C ASP A 10 -16.89 -13.35 13.62
N ASP A 11 -17.17 -14.33 14.46
CA ASP A 11 -18.49 -14.47 15.08
C ASP A 11 -18.73 -13.50 16.23
N ASP A 12 -17.65 -12.89 16.75
CA ASP A 12 -17.71 -11.85 17.78
C ASP A 12 -17.87 -10.47 17.16
N HIS A 13 -19.02 -9.83 17.38
CA HIS A 13 -19.30 -8.48 16.92
C HIS A 13 -18.33 -7.41 17.47
N ASP A 14 -17.83 -7.58 18.69
CA ASP A 14 -16.91 -6.61 19.29
C ASP A 14 -15.55 -6.67 18.59
N VAL A 15 -15.11 -7.87 18.18
CA VAL A 15 -13.90 -8.06 17.36
C VAL A 15 -14.09 -7.45 15.97
N LEU A 16 -15.24 -7.63 15.33
CA LEU A 16 -15.52 -7.00 14.03
C LEU A 16 -15.50 -5.47 14.12
N GLU A 17 -16.11 -4.88 15.13
CA GLU A 17 -16.09 -3.42 15.34
C GLU A 17 -14.66 -2.92 15.61
N MET A 18 -13.88 -3.64 16.39
CA MET A 18 -12.46 -3.33 16.62
C MET A 18 -11.68 -3.36 15.29
N LEU A 19 -11.83 -4.42 14.49
CA LEU A 19 -11.18 -4.55 13.18
C LEU A 19 -11.60 -3.40 12.26
N LEU A 20 -12.90 -3.12 12.12
CA LEU A 20 -13.41 -1.99 11.33
C LEU A 20 -12.78 -0.66 11.76
N SER A 21 -12.65 -0.41 13.07
CA SER A 21 -12.00 0.79 13.60
C SER A 21 -10.52 0.88 13.19
N ILE A 22 -9.77 -0.23 13.31
CA ILE A 22 -8.35 -0.31 12.93
C ILE A 22 -8.19 -0.01 11.44
N PHE A 23 -8.95 -0.69 10.59
CA PHE A 23 -8.85 -0.54 9.13
C PHE A 23 -9.28 0.86 8.66
N ARG A 24 -10.37 1.43 9.20
CA ARG A 24 -10.82 2.79 8.87
C ARG A 24 -9.79 3.85 9.24
N ARG A 25 -9.14 3.74 10.41
CA ARG A 25 -8.03 4.62 10.81
C ARG A 25 -6.84 4.52 9.87
N ALA A 26 -6.59 3.35 9.30
CA ALA A 26 -5.56 3.12 8.28
C ALA A 26 -6.03 3.50 6.86
N ARG A 27 -7.20 4.14 6.72
CA ARG A 27 -7.80 4.62 5.46
C ARG A 27 -8.21 3.52 4.48
N TYR A 28 -8.49 2.32 4.96
CA TYR A 28 -9.25 1.34 4.20
C TYR A 28 -10.73 1.69 4.30
N THR A 29 -11.39 1.86 3.16
CA THR A 29 -12.79 2.32 3.09
C THR A 29 -13.75 1.28 2.55
N ASN A 30 -13.23 0.26 1.86
CA ASN A 30 -14.04 -0.79 1.24
C ASN A 30 -13.98 -2.06 2.09
N LEU A 31 -14.78 -2.08 3.16
CA LEU A 31 -14.80 -3.15 4.16
C LEU A 31 -16.18 -3.80 4.20
N ILE A 32 -16.22 -5.11 4.23
CA ILE A 32 -17.41 -5.93 4.39
C ILE A 32 -17.19 -6.86 5.57
N THR A 33 -18.23 -7.19 6.31
CA THR A 33 -18.16 -8.08 7.47
C THR A 33 -19.04 -9.30 7.28
N ALA A 34 -18.66 -10.41 7.89
CA ALA A 34 -19.48 -11.62 8.05
C ALA A 34 -19.32 -12.15 9.46
N THR A 35 -20.39 -12.71 10.02
CA THR A 35 -20.47 -13.22 11.39
C THR A 35 -20.47 -14.75 11.46
N SER A 36 -20.34 -15.43 10.33
CA SER A 36 -20.27 -16.89 10.25
C SER A 36 -19.55 -17.36 8.99
N GLY A 37 -19.05 -18.60 8.99
CA GLY A 37 -18.41 -19.21 7.83
C GLY A 37 -19.33 -19.29 6.61
N ALA A 38 -20.60 -19.64 6.81
CA ALA A 38 -21.59 -19.71 5.73
C ALA A 38 -21.84 -18.33 5.10
N GLU A 39 -21.96 -17.28 5.91
CA GLU A 39 -22.10 -15.91 5.44
C GLU A 39 -20.84 -15.44 4.70
N ALA A 40 -19.67 -15.77 5.23
CA ALA A 40 -18.38 -15.43 4.60
C ALA A 40 -18.26 -16.03 3.19
N LEU A 41 -18.65 -17.30 3.01
CA LEU A 41 -18.63 -17.95 1.69
C LEU A 41 -19.61 -17.32 0.71
N ARG A 42 -20.82 -16.98 1.16
CA ARG A 42 -21.80 -16.26 0.34
C ARG A 42 -21.28 -14.91 -0.11
N ILE A 43 -20.80 -14.09 0.83
CA ILE A 43 -20.25 -12.74 0.55
C ILE A 43 -19.02 -12.84 -0.37
N TRP A 44 -18.12 -13.79 -0.12
CA TRP A 44 -16.97 -14.02 -0.99
C TRP A 44 -17.38 -14.29 -2.44
N GLN A 45 -18.42 -15.10 -2.67
CA GLN A 45 -18.92 -15.40 -4.02
C GLN A 45 -19.62 -14.21 -4.68
N GLU A 46 -20.37 -13.40 -3.93
CA GLU A 46 -21.13 -12.27 -4.45
C GLU A 46 -20.27 -11.02 -4.67
N GLU A 47 -19.39 -10.72 -3.72
CA GLU A 47 -18.69 -9.45 -3.61
C GLU A 47 -17.24 -9.48 -4.13
N HIS A 48 -16.68 -10.67 -4.34
CA HIS A 48 -15.32 -10.88 -4.83
C HIS A 48 -14.28 -10.01 -4.10
N PRO A 49 -14.09 -10.18 -2.77
CA PRO A 49 -13.13 -9.38 -2.02
C PRO A 49 -11.70 -9.62 -2.52
N SER A 50 -10.87 -8.57 -2.43
CA SER A 50 -9.44 -8.65 -2.75
C SER A 50 -8.64 -9.34 -1.63
N MET A 51 -9.19 -9.43 -0.42
CA MET A 51 -8.55 -10.05 0.73
C MET A 51 -9.60 -10.45 1.76
N ILE A 52 -9.30 -11.51 2.52
CA ILE A 52 -10.14 -11.98 3.61
C ILE A 52 -9.29 -12.02 4.88
N VAL A 53 -9.82 -11.47 5.98
CA VAL A 53 -9.33 -11.66 7.35
C VAL A 53 -10.32 -12.59 8.02
N LEU A 54 -9.89 -13.76 8.44
CA LEU A 54 -10.77 -14.87 8.79
C LEU A 54 -10.41 -15.42 10.16
N ASP A 55 -11.36 -15.37 11.08
CA ASP A 55 -11.20 -16.08 12.36
C ASP A 55 -11.22 -17.59 12.16
N VAL A 56 -10.36 -18.28 12.91
CA VAL A 56 -10.32 -19.75 12.91
C VAL A 56 -11.49 -20.32 13.71
N MET A 57 -11.75 -19.74 14.89
CA MET A 57 -12.68 -20.31 15.86
C MET A 57 -14.08 -19.73 15.70
N MET A 58 -14.90 -20.35 14.86
CA MET A 58 -16.32 -19.99 14.70
C MET A 58 -17.22 -21.21 14.97
N PRO A 59 -18.43 -21.02 15.55
CA PRO A 59 -19.22 -22.13 16.12
C PRO A 59 -19.76 -23.13 15.08
N ASP A 60 -20.17 -22.68 13.89
CA ASP A 60 -20.86 -23.55 12.92
C ASP A 60 -19.92 -24.13 11.85
N MET A 61 -19.05 -23.29 11.32
CA MET A 61 -18.06 -23.62 10.31
C MET A 61 -16.78 -22.89 10.65
N ASP A 62 -15.75 -23.65 11.03
CA ASP A 62 -14.45 -23.08 11.36
C ASP A 62 -13.76 -22.41 10.15
N GLY A 63 -12.80 -21.52 10.45
CA GLY A 63 -12.11 -20.77 9.41
C GLY A 63 -11.30 -21.66 8.46
N PHE A 64 -10.80 -22.81 8.89
CA PHE A 64 -10.08 -23.74 8.01
C PHE A 64 -11.01 -24.36 6.97
N SER A 65 -12.23 -24.72 7.38
CA SER A 65 -13.26 -25.21 6.48
C SER A 65 -13.67 -24.17 5.44
N VAL A 66 -13.81 -22.91 5.85
CA VAL A 66 -14.06 -21.79 4.95
C VAL A 66 -12.88 -21.60 3.98
N LEU A 67 -11.66 -21.59 4.47
CA LEU A 67 -10.46 -21.46 3.65
C LEU A 67 -10.35 -22.58 2.62
N LYS A 68 -10.58 -23.82 3.04
CA LYS A 68 -10.55 -25.00 2.15
C LYS A 68 -11.57 -24.89 1.01
N GLU A 69 -12.77 -24.40 1.30
CA GLU A 69 -13.79 -24.19 0.28
C GLU A 69 -13.38 -23.08 -0.70
N ILE A 70 -12.87 -21.96 -0.21
CA ILE A 70 -12.34 -20.87 -1.04
C ILE A 70 -11.21 -21.37 -1.94
N ARG A 71 -10.30 -22.18 -1.42
CA ARG A 71 -9.11 -22.67 -2.15
C ARG A 71 -9.44 -23.65 -3.28
N ARG A 72 -10.67 -24.19 -3.34
CA ARG A 72 -11.12 -25.01 -4.48
C ARG A 72 -11.16 -24.23 -5.78
N THR A 73 -11.48 -22.94 -5.72
CA THR A 73 -11.71 -22.13 -6.92
C THR A 73 -10.99 -20.79 -6.93
N SER A 74 -10.35 -20.37 -5.82
CA SER A 74 -9.76 -19.04 -5.70
C SER A 74 -8.42 -19.05 -4.98
N ARG A 75 -7.58 -18.08 -5.37
CA ARG A 75 -6.32 -17.74 -4.71
C ARG A 75 -6.39 -16.36 -4.02
N VAL A 76 -7.60 -15.90 -3.69
CA VAL A 76 -7.76 -14.66 -2.92
C VAL A 76 -6.92 -14.73 -1.65
N PRO A 77 -6.15 -13.69 -1.31
CA PRO A 77 -5.34 -13.67 -0.10
C PRO A 77 -6.19 -13.82 1.16
N VAL A 78 -5.73 -14.67 2.09
CA VAL A 78 -6.39 -14.91 3.38
C VAL A 78 -5.39 -14.80 4.51
N LEU A 79 -5.67 -13.89 5.47
CA LEU A 79 -5.01 -13.82 6.76
C LEU A 79 -5.91 -14.51 7.80
N MET A 80 -5.38 -15.55 8.46
CA MET A 80 -6.09 -16.25 9.52
C MET A 80 -5.84 -15.58 10.86
N LEU A 81 -6.89 -15.39 11.66
CA LEU A 81 -6.79 -14.98 13.06
C LEU A 81 -6.95 -16.21 13.95
N THR A 82 -6.00 -16.49 14.84
CA THR A 82 -5.97 -17.73 15.66
C THR A 82 -5.90 -17.40 17.15
N ALA A 83 -6.34 -18.32 18.01
CA ALA A 83 -6.09 -18.24 19.43
C ALA A 83 -4.60 -18.51 19.73
N ARG A 84 -4.07 -17.91 20.81
CA ARG A 84 -2.67 -18.09 21.23
C ARG A 84 -2.45 -19.50 21.76
N GLY A 85 -1.63 -20.31 21.10
CA GLY A 85 -1.23 -21.65 21.57
C GLY A 85 -1.44 -22.79 20.57
N GLU A 86 -2.10 -22.54 19.45
CA GLU A 86 -2.42 -23.56 18.43
C GLU A 86 -1.32 -23.61 17.36
N ALA A 87 -0.09 -23.91 17.80
CA ALA A 87 1.06 -24.05 16.87
C ALA A 87 0.88 -25.20 15.87
N GLU A 88 0.07 -26.20 16.20
CA GLU A 88 -0.26 -27.34 15.34
C GLU A 88 -1.22 -26.89 14.22
N ASP A 89 -2.15 -25.98 14.49
CA ASP A 89 -3.06 -25.42 13.50
C ASP A 89 -2.34 -24.56 12.45
N HIS A 90 -1.19 -23.97 12.80
CA HIS A 90 -0.35 -23.25 11.84
C HIS A 90 0.18 -24.18 10.72
N ILE A 91 0.49 -25.44 11.02
CA ILE A 91 1.03 -26.40 10.04
C ILE A 91 -0.09 -26.85 9.12
N GLU A 92 -1.24 -27.24 9.68
CA GLU A 92 -2.41 -27.66 8.90
C GLU A 92 -2.93 -26.54 7.99
N GLY A 93 -2.99 -25.32 8.49
CA GLY A 93 -3.47 -24.17 7.73
C GLY A 93 -2.50 -23.69 6.65
N LEU A 94 -1.17 -23.82 6.83
CA LEU A 94 -0.19 -23.55 5.78
C LEU A 94 -0.32 -24.57 4.64
N GLU A 95 -0.60 -25.83 4.96
CA GLU A 95 -0.87 -26.88 3.95
C GLU A 95 -2.18 -26.59 3.17
N ILE A 96 -3.19 -26.00 3.82
CA ILE A 96 -4.45 -25.58 3.17
C ILE A 96 -4.26 -24.32 2.31
N GLY A 97 -3.21 -23.54 2.55
CA GLY A 97 -2.82 -22.41 1.70
C GLY A 97 -3.31 -21.05 2.19
N ALA A 98 -3.30 -20.77 3.49
CA ALA A 98 -3.39 -19.42 4.02
C ALA A 98 -2.15 -18.61 3.63
N ASP A 99 -2.28 -17.29 3.53
CA ASP A 99 -1.18 -16.40 3.17
C ASP A 99 -0.36 -15.95 4.39
N ASP A 100 -0.98 -15.88 5.56
CA ASP A 100 -0.32 -15.62 6.86
C ASP A 100 -1.28 -15.92 8.01
N TYR A 101 -0.74 -15.92 9.23
CA TYR A 101 -1.43 -16.15 10.50
C TYR A 101 -1.12 -15.05 11.50
N LEU A 102 -2.12 -14.67 12.31
CA LEU A 102 -1.96 -13.69 13.38
C LEU A 102 -2.68 -14.17 14.64
N ALA A 103 -1.91 -14.40 15.72
CA ALA A 103 -2.45 -14.86 16.99
C ALA A 103 -3.18 -13.73 17.74
N LYS A 104 -4.38 -13.99 18.26
CA LYS A 104 -5.11 -13.13 19.21
C LYS A 104 -4.53 -13.32 20.63
N PRO A 105 -4.33 -12.23 21.42
CA PRO A 105 -4.53 -10.82 21.07
C PRO A 105 -3.36 -10.27 20.26
N PHE A 106 -3.64 -9.44 19.28
CA PHE A 106 -2.66 -8.81 18.39
C PHE A 106 -2.61 -7.29 18.52
N LEU A 107 -1.48 -6.72 18.11
CA LEU A 107 -1.34 -5.27 18.02
C LEU A 107 -1.93 -4.75 16.70
N PRO A 108 -2.69 -3.63 16.69
CA PRO A 108 -3.21 -3.03 15.46
C PRO A 108 -2.15 -2.79 14.38
N LYS A 109 -0.95 -2.36 14.80
CA LYS A 109 0.18 -2.13 13.90
C LYS A 109 0.66 -3.43 13.23
N GLU A 110 0.69 -4.54 13.97
CA GLU A 110 1.11 -5.84 13.42
C GLU A 110 0.11 -6.32 12.36
N LEU A 111 -1.19 -6.28 12.66
CA LEU A 111 -2.25 -6.62 11.71
C LEU A 111 -2.08 -5.83 10.39
N LEU A 112 -1.94 -4.50 10.48
CA LEU A 112 -1.83 -3.64 9.30
C LEU A 112 -0.55 -3.90 8.50
N LEU A 113 0.58 -4.21 9.15
CA LEU A 113 1.82 -4.56 8.47
C LEU A 113 1.68 -5.87 7.68
N ARG A 114 1.06 -6.91 8.27
CA ARG A 114 0.81 -8.19 7.59
C ARG A 114 -0.15 -8.02 6.41
N ILE A 115 -1.25 -7.30 6.60
CA ILE A 115 -2.21 -6.95 5.53
C ILE A 115 -1.48 -6.25 4.37
N GLY A 116 -0.65 -5.24 4.66
CA GLY A 116 0.12 -4.53 3.64
C GLY A 116 1.07 -5.45 2.88
N ALA A 117 1.79 -6.33 3.57
CA ALA A 117 2.70 -7.29 2.96
C ALA A 117 1.97 -8.29 2.04
N ILE A 118 0.84 -8.82 2.51
CA ILE A 118 0.00 -9.76 1.74
C ILE A 118 -0.55 -9.08 0.48
N LEU A 119 -1.16 -7.90 0.62
CA LEU A 119 -1.74 -7.17 -0.51
C LEU A 119 -0.68 -6.77 -1.54
N ASN A 120 0.50 -6.31 -1.10
CA ASN A 120 1.60 -5.97 -2.01
C ASN A 120 2.13 -7.19 -2.77
N ARG A 121 2.14 -8.39 -2.15
CA ARG A 121 2.55 -9.63 -2.80
C ARG A 121 1.50 -10.13 -3.79
N ALA A 122 0.22 -10.09 -3.41
CA ALA A 122 -0.88 -10.60 -4.23
C ALA A 122 -1.26 -9.66 -5.37
N TYR A 123 -1.17 -8.38 -5.11
CA TYR A 123 -1.47 -7.29 -6.05
C TYR A 123 -0.27 -6.35 -6.13
N PRO A 124 0.85 -6.83 -6.69
CA PRO A 124 1.97 -5.95 -6.93
C PRO A 124 1.43 -4.77 -7.71
N LYS A 125 1.71 -3.57 -7.24
CA LYS A 125 1.37 -2.38 -8.03
C LYS A 125 1.95 -2.67 -9.42
N GLN A 126 1.07 -2.87 -10.40
CA GLN A 126 1.51 -2.90 -11.80
C GLN A 126 2.37 -1.66 -11.95
N ASN A 127 3.56 -1.82 -12.51
CA ASN A 127 4.54 -0.76 -12.68
C ASN A 127 3.82 0.57 -12.89
N GLU A 128 3.63 1.32 -11.80
CA GLU A 128 3.03 2.65 -11.87
C GLU A 128 4.14 3.51 -12.48
N THR A 129 4.27 3.37 -13.81
CA THR A 129 5.20 4.19 -14.56
C THR A 129 4.57 5.55 -14.75
N VAL A 130 5.31 6.57 -14.36
CA VAL A 130 4.91 7.96 -14.51
C VAL A 130 5.67 8.53 -15.70
N GLU A 131 4.92 8.88 -16.74
CA GLU A 131 5.48 9.54 -17.90
C GLU A 131 5.72 11.03 -17.61
N LEU A 132 6.97 11.44 -17.78
CA LEU A 132 7.42 12.82 -17.71
C LEU A 132 7.86 13.30 -19.09
N ALA A 133 8.14 14.59 -19.23
CA ALA A 133 8.58 15.15 -20.52
C ALA A 133 9.91 14.55 -21.02
N GLY A 134 10.84 14.20 -20.11
CA GLY A 134 12.17 13.70 -20.41
C GLY A 134 12.49 12.30 -19.90
N ALA A 135 11.58 11.64 -19.17
CA ALA A 135 11.86 10.35 -18.56
C ALA A 135 10.57 9.60 -18.18
N THR A 136 10.70 8.31 -17.96
CA THR A 136 9.65 7.45 -17.35
C THR A 136 10.15 7.00 -15.99
N VAL A 137 9.35 7.19 -14.95
CA VAL A 137 9.68 6.80 -13.58
C VAL A 137 8.85 5.58 -13.18
N ASP A 138 9.50 4.47 -12.84
CA ASP A 138 8.89 3.31 -12.21
C ASP A 138 8.89 3.50 -10.69
N ILE A 139 7.72 3.80 -10.14
CA ILE A 139 7.55 4.06 -8.71
C ILE A 139 7.80 2.80 -7.88
N ALA A 140 7.38 1.62 -8.37
CA ALA A 140 7.49 0.38 -7.62
C ALA A 140 8.94 -0.05 -7.40
N ASN A 141 9.81 0.21 -8.39
CA ASN A 141 11.21 -0.20 -8.38
C ASN A 141 12.17 0.96 -8.05
N ALA A 142 11.67 2.19 -7.83
CA ALA A 142 12.46 3.41 -7.67
C ALA A 142 13.45 3.62 -8.83
N GLU A 143 13.01 3.37 -10.06
CA GLU A 143 13.82 3.41 -11.28
C GLU A 143 13.37 4.53 -12.21
N VAL A 144 14.32 5.12 -12.91
CA VAL A 144 14.08 6.12 -13.95
C VAL A 144 14.69 5.64 -15.25
N TRP A 145 13.90 5.66 -16.29
CA TRP A 145 14.33 5.38 -17.66
C TRP A 145 14.40 6.68 -18.44
N LYS A 146 15.60 6.99 -18.96
CA LYS A 146 15.87 8.19 -19.76
C LYS A 146 16.80 7.84 -20.91
N HIS A 147 16.43 8.16 -22.15
CA HIS A 147 17.19 7.82 -23.36
C HIS A 147 17.56 6.32 -23.50
N GLY A 148 16.75 5.43 -22.94
CA GLY A 148 17.03 3.99 -22.91
C GLY A 148 18.00 3.55 -21.80
N GLU A 149 18.54 4.48 -21.02
CA GLU A 149 19.36 4.19 -19.85
C GLU A 149 18.51 4.14 -18.59
N LYS A 150 18.86 3.21 -17.71
CA LYS A 150 18.21 2.99 -16.44
C LYS A 150 19.05 3.58 -15.30
N GLN A 151 18.42 4.37 -14.43
CA GLN A 151 19.03 4.91 -13.23
C GLN A 151 18.13 4.63 -12.02
N THR A 152 18.72 4.49 -10.83
CA THR A 152 17.96 4.26 -9.58
C THR A 152 17.81 5.55 -8.79
N LEU A 153 16.62 5.78 -8.24
CA LEU A 153 16.39 6.86 -7.26
C LEU A 153 16.86 6.41 -5.88
N THR A 154 17.55 7.28 -5.17
CA THR A 154 17.82 7.05 -3.75
C THR A 154 16.54 7.13 -2.93
N ALA A 155 16.54 6.59 -1.70
CA ALA A 155 15.36 6.60 -0.85
C ALA A 155 14.77 8.01 -0.64
N LYS A 156 15.61 9.04 -0.50
CA LYS A 156 15.16 10.43 -0.33
C LYS A 156 14.64 11.06 -1.62
N GLU A 157 15.25 10.75 -2.75
CA GLU A 157 14.76 11.18 -4.06
C GLU A 157 13.40 10.54 -4.37
N MET A 158 13.23 9.26 -4.01
CA MET A 158 11.95 8.56 -4.18
C MET A 158 10.86 9.13 -3.29
N GLN A 159 11.14 9.41 -2.00
CA GLN A 159 10.20 10.07 -1.10
C GLN A 159 9.75 11.44 -1.62
N LEU A 160 10.69 12.24 -2.16
CA LEU A 160 10.36 13.51 -2.78
C LEU A 160 9.50 13.34 -4.03
N PHE A 161 9.87 12.41 -4.90
CA PHE A 161 9.13 12.13 -6.13
C PHE A 161 7.70 11.67 -5.82
N GLU A 162 7.51 10.72 -4.91
CA GLU A 162 6.19 10.25 -4.48
C GLU A 162 5.34 11.38 -3.91
N LYS A 163 5.93 12.23 -3.04
CA LYS A 163 5.20 13.36 -2.46
C LYS A 163 4.73 14.36 -3.51
N LEU A 164 5.60 14.64 -4.48
CA LEU A 164 5.29 15.52 -5.61
C LEU A 164 4.27 14.90 -6.56
N TYR A 165 4.39 13.58 -6.84
CA TYR A 165 3.47 12.84 -7.69
C TYR A 165 2.06 12.75 -7.11
N GLN A 166 1.93 12.48 -5.81
CA GLN A 166 0.63 12.51 -5.11
C GLN A 166 -0.07 13.87 -5.20
N ASN A 167 0.69 14.94 -5.48
CA ASN A 167 0.20 16.31 -5.63
C ASN A 167 0.47 16.86 -7.05
N ALA A 168 0.54 15.98 -8.05
CA ALA A 168 0.87 16.39 -9.42
C ALA A 168 -0.01 17.56 -9.91
N GLY A 169 0.60 18.52 -10.60
CA GLY A 169 -0.04 19.76 -11.05
C GLY A 169 -0.25 20.81 -9.94
N ARG A 170 -0.06 20.47 -8.67
CA ARG A 170 -0.21 21.39 -7.52
C ARG A 170 1.14 21.76 -6.94
N ILE A 171 1.19 22.89 -6.23
CA ILE A 171 2.41 23.34 -5.54
C ILE A 171 2.54 22.57 -4.22
N VAL A 172 3.71 21.95 -4.00
CA VAL A 172 4.10 21.39 -2.71
C VAL A 172 5.13 22.36 -2.10
N THR A 173 4.82 22.86 -0.90
CA THR A 173 5.66 23.87 -0.26
C THR A 173 7.02 23.32 0.16
N THR A 174 8.03 24.20 0.23
CA THR A 174 9.39 23.85 0.70
C THR A 174 9.34 23.15 2.07
N GLY A 175 8.52 23.67 3.01
CA GLY A 175 8.37 23.07 4.34
C GLY A 175 7.89 21.62 4.31
N ILE A 176 6.83 21.32 3.53
CA ILE A 176 6.31 19.96 3.38
C ILE A 176 7.36 19.01 2.78
N LEU A 177 8.14 19.48 1.81
CA LEU A 177 9.20 18.65 1.19
C LEU A 177 10.37 18.43 2.14
N CYS A 178 10.78 19.45 2.92
CA CYS A 178 11.80 19.30 3.95
C CYS A 178 11.36 18.30 5.03
N GLU A 179 10.13 18.40 5.52
CA GLU A 179 9.55 17.46 6.48
C GLU A 179 9.53 16.03 5.93
N THR A 180 9.23 15.86 4.65
CA THR A 180 9.19 14.56 3.97
C THR A 180 10.54 13.84 4.01
N ILE A 181 11.68 14.57 3.85
CA ILE A 181 13.02 13.98 3.76
C ILE A 181 13.81 14.01 5.06
N CYS A 182 13.48 14.91 6.00
CA CYS A 182 14.23 15.14 7.23
C CYS A 182 13.43 14.84 8.51
N GLY A 183 12.09 14.62 8.41
CA GLY A 183 11.20 14.45 9.57
C GLY A 183 10.85 15.79 10.24
N GLU A 184 10.28 15.71 11.46
CA GLU A 184 9.70 16.88 12.17
C GLU A 184 10.69 18.03 12.50
N PHE A 185 11.98 17.74 12.57
CA PHE A 185 13.04 18.74 12.92
C PHE A 185 13.80 19.26 11.70
N TRP A 186 13.10 19.71 10.68
CA TRP A 186 13.68 20.11 9.38
C TRP A 186 14.25 21.55 9.32
N GLN A 187 14.10 22.36 10.35
CA GLN A 187 14.60 23.76 10.33
C GLN A 187 16.10 23.84 10.03
N GLY A 188 16.46 24.57 8.96
CA GLY A 188 17.85 24.69 8.48
C GLY A 188 18.28 23.70 7.39
N TYR A 189 17.41 22.76 6.94
CA TYR A 189 17.74 21.76 5.92
C TYR A 189 17.31 22.14 4.49
N GLU A 190 17.04 23.42 4.21
CA GLU A 190 16.64 23.91 2.89
C GLU A 190 17.72 23.66 1.82
N SER A 191 19.01 23.75 2.18
CA SER A 191 20.11 23.40 1.30
C SER A 191 20.14 21.93 0.93
N THR A 192 19.77 21.04 1.86
CA THR A 192 19.65 19.60 1.64
C THR A 192 18.53 19.30 0.65
N LEU A 193 17.36 19.93 0.80
CA LEU A 193 16.27 19.81 -0.17
C LEU A 193 16.71 20.24 -1.57
N SER A 194 17.36 21.41 -1.69
CA SER A 194 17.84 21.93 -2.98
C SER A 194 18.79 20.96 -3.66
N THR A 195 19.64 20.27 -2.89
CA THR A 195 20.55 19.25 -3.41
C THR A 195 19.79 18.04 -3.94
N HIS A 196 18.81 17.51 -3.20
CA HIS A 196 18.01 16.37 -3.66
C HIS A 196 17.14 16.74 -4.86
N ILE A 197 16.55 17.94 -4.91
CA ILE A 197 15.81 18.44 -6.08
C ILE A 197 16.73 18.51 -7.30
N ARG A 198 17.97 18.98 -7.15
CA ARG A 198 18.95 19.02 -8.25
C ARG A 198 19.25 17.62 -8.76
N HIS A 199 19.58 16.66 -7.88
CA HIS A 199 19.85 15.27 -8.27
C HIS A 199 18.64 14.60 -8.93
N LEU A 200 17.45 14.86 -8.41
CA LEU A 200 16.22 14.35 -9.02
C LEU A 200 16.04 14.90 -10.44
N ARG A 201 16.26 16.20 -10.64
CA ARG A 201 16.23 16.82 -11.99
C ARG A 201 17.26 16.24 -12.94
N GLU A 202 18.48 15.97 -12.48
CA GLU A 202 19.53 15.33 -13.30
C GLU A 202 19.06 14.00 -13.87
N LYS A 203 18.22 13.27 -13.13
CA LYS A 203 17.66 11.96 -13.54
C LYS A 203 16.42 12.08 -14.41
N ILE A 204 15.52 13.04 -14.14
CA ILE A 204 14.20 13.07 -14.78
C ILE A 204 14.01 14.14 -15.87
N GLU A 205 14.88 15.16 -15.94
CA GLU A 205 14.74 16.26 -16.89
C GLU A 205 15.72 16.10 -18.06
N GLU A 206 15.30 16.50 -19.26
CA GLU A 206 16.22 16.63 -20.41
C GLU A 206 17.30 17.67 -20.10
N ASN A 207 16.91 18.81 -19.57
CA ASN A 207 17.82 19.88 -19.12
C ASN A 207 17.53 20.24 -17.66
N PRO A 208 18.36 19.79 -16.70
CA PRO A 208 18.16 20.07 -15.28
C PRO A 208 18.11 21.57 -14.92
N SER A 209 18.78 22.42 -15.73
CA SER A 209 18.81 23.88 -15.54
C SER A 209 17.57 24.58 -16.11
N LYS A 210 16.80 23.90 -16.96
CA LYS A 210 15.54 24.39 -17.53
C LYS A 210 14.46 23.32 -17.36
N PRO A 211 14.06 23.02 -16.11
CA PRO A 211 13.16 21.92 -15.83
C PRO A 211 11.75 22.19 -16.37
N VAL A 212 11.13 21.16 -16.94
CA VAL A 212 9.78 21.19 -17.49
C VAL A 212 8.83 20.37 -16.59
N SER A 213 9.29 19.24 -16.09
CA SER A 213 8.50 18.35 -15.22
C SER A 213 8.57 18.81 -13.77
N LEU A 214 9.76 19.01 -13.19
CA LEU A 214 9.92 19.41 -11.80
C LEU A 214 10.29 20.91 -11.72
N VAL A 215 9.27 21.76 -11.73
CA VAL A 215 9.46 23.21 -11.79
C VAL A 215 9.52 23.85 -10.40
N THR A 216 10.35 24.88 -10.26
CA THR A 216 10.36 25.75 -9.07
C THR A 216 9.27 26.80 -9.17
N VAL A 217 8.45 26.93 -8.13
CA VAL A 217 7.51 28.03 -7.96
C VAL A 217 8.12 29.00 -6.94
N LYS A 218 8.67 30.10 -7.46
CA LYS A 218 9.49 31.06 -6.68
C LYS A 218 8.76 31.50 -5.40
N GLY A 219 9.43 31.36 -4.28
CA GLY A 219 8.93 31.76 -2.95
C GLY A 219 7.89 30.80 -2.33
N LEU A 220 7.48 29.74 -3.03
CA LEU A 220 6.46 28.82 -2.54
C LEU A 220 6.97 27.37 -2.38
N GLY A 221 7.64 26.83 -3.40
CA GLY A 221 8.07 25.44 -3.39
C GLY A 221 8.25 24.86 -4.80
N TYR A 222 7.77 23.64 -5.01
CA TYR A 222 7.96 22.91 -6.25
C TYR A 222 6.63 22.30 -6.75
N ARG A 223 6.55 22.09 -8.06
CA ARG A 223 5.41 21.45 -8.72
C ARG A 223 5.91 20.42 -9.72
N LEU A 224 5.32 19.23 -9.69
CA LEU A 224 5.54 18.20 -10.68
C LEU A 224 4.45 18.27 -11.75
N ASN A 225 4.84 18.47 -12.99
CA ASN A 225 3.98 18.39 -14.17
C ASN A 225 4.18 17.02 -14.82
N LEU A 226 3.11 16.30 -15.07
CA LEU A 226 3.11 15.05 -15.83
C LEU A 226 3.07 15.37 -17.31
N LYS A 227 3.52 14.43 -18.14
CA LYS A 227 3.32 14.50 -19.59
C LYS A 227 1.82 14.41 -19.86
N GLU A 228 1.27 15.37 -20.58
CA GLU A 228 -0.11 15.26 -21.02
C GLU A 228 -0.25 14.06 -21.94
N VAL A 229 -1.11 13.13 -21.56
CA VAL A 229 -1.53 12.06 -22.46
C VAL A 229 -2.43 12.72 -23.47
N SER A 230 -1.93 12.93 -24.69
CA SER A 230 -2.80 13.38 -25.79
C SER A 230 -3.88 12.32 -26.00
N PRO A 231 -5.16 12.74 -26.14
CA PRO A 231 -6.27 11.83 -26.30
C PRO A 231 -6.20 10.99 -27.58
#